data_f7d061aa468e795571c8fe052366cb6c
#
_entry.id   f7d061aa468e795571c8fe052366cb6c
#
_cell.length_a   1.000
_cell.length_b   1.000
_cell.length_c   1.000
_cell.angle_alpha   90.00
_cell.angle_beta   90.00
_cell.angle_gamma   90.00
#
_symmetry.space_group_name_H-M   'P 1'
#
loop_
_entity.id
_entity.type
_entity.pdbx_description
1 polymer ?
#
loop_
_entity_poly.entity_id
_entity_poly.type
_entity_poly.pdbx_seq_one_letter_code
_entity_poly.pdbx_strand_id
1 'polypeptide(L)'
;MVKYSFNFNNSTTMINMNKLNDKMMMMMLMIMTIIMIMIINQKKINKSTVESQKMETMWTIFPMMMISFMSFMSIPILYLNNELKTPSLTIKATSNQWFWNYEYMNTKVNFNSYMFYKKKFHFNIMETDNKIVMPFNTKTTLISSSMDVIHSWAMPTMNMKSDAMPGQMNMNIISPNKIGNII
;
A
#
# COMPACT_ATOMS: atom_id res chain seq x y z
N MET A 1 -6.18 -15.14 -13.03
CA MET A 1 -5.97 -13.73 -13.37
C MET A 1 -4.48 -13.44 -13.23
N VAL A 2 -3.78 -13.12 -14.33
CA VAL A 2 -2.34 -12.81 -14.29
C VAL A 2 -2.20 -11.40 -13.72
N LYS A 3 -1.62 -11.29 -12.53
CA LYS A 3 -1.32 -9.98 -11.93
C LYS A 3 -0.07 -9.43 -12.60
N TYR A 4 -0.23 -8.44 -13.44
CA TYR A 4 0.88 -7.67 -14.03
C TYR A 4 1.54 -6.71 -13.03
N SER A 5 1.58 -7.04 -11.76
CA SER A 5 2.33 -6.25 -10.79
C SER A 5 3.70 -6.92 -10.60
N PHE A 6 4.75 -6.20 -10.93
CA PHE A 6 6.13 -6.58 -10.62
C PHE A 6 6.42 -6.68 -9.10
N ASN A 7 5.46 -6.31 -8.28
CA ASN A 7 5.57 -6.33 -6.83
C ASN A 7 5.09 -7.66 -6.27
N PHE A 8 6.02 -8.45 -5.77
CA PHE A 8 5.72 -9.67 -5.02
C PHE A 8 5.20 -9.32 -3.63
N ASN A 9 4.15 -9.98 -3.19
CA ASN A 9 3.60 -9.79 -1.85
C ASN A 9 4.56 -10.35 -0.79
N ASN A 10 5.23 -9.48 -0.05
CA ASN A 10 6.22 -9.85 0.96
C ASN A 10 5.75 -9.65 2.40
N SER A 11 4.51 -9.17 2.60
CA SER A 11 3.89 -9.01 3.91
C SER A 11 2.44 -9.50 3.92
N THR A 12 1.92 -9.83 5.10
CA THR A 12 0.50 -10.17 5.30
C THR A 12 -0.41 -8.98 4.98
N THR A 13 0.04 -7.77 5.30
CA THR A 13 -0.68 -6.53 5.00
C THR A 13 -0.86 -6.36 3.50
N MET A 14 0.19 -6.57 2.71
CA MET A 14 0.13 -6.49 1.25
C MET A 14 -0.78 -7.57 0.65
N ILE A 15 -0.79 -8.78 1.19
CA ILE A 15 -1.69 -9.86 0.77
C ILE A 15 -3.16 -9.46 1.00
N ASN A 16 -3.47 -8.90 2.17
CA ASN A 16 -4.83 -8.47 2.53
C ASN A 16 -5.29 -7.29 1.67
N MET A 17 -4.42 -6.32 1.41
CA MET A 17 -4.70 -5.20 0.51
C MET A 17 -4.97 -5.67 -0.92
N ASN A 18 -4.20 -6.62 -1.45
CA ASN A 18 -4.44 -7.19 -2.78
C ASN A 18 -5.76 -7.98 -2.85
N LYS A 19 -6.11 -8.73 -1.80
CA LYS A 19 -7.42 -9.41 -1.72
C LYS A 19 -8.58 -8.40 -1.69
N LEU A 20 -8.44 -7.29 -0.97
CA LEU A 20 -9.43 -6.22 -0.98
C LEU A 20 -9.55 -5.60 -2.37
N ASN A 21 -8.43 -5.26 -3.01
CA ASN A 21 -8.40 -4.71 -4.36
C ASN A 21 -9.11 -5.64 -5.36
N ASP A 22 -8.84 -6.95 -5.34
CA ASP A 22 -9.49 -7.93 -6.22
C ASP A 22 -11.02 -7.93 -6.03
N LYS A 23 -11.50 -7.85 -4.78
CA LYS A 23 -12.94 -7.79 -4.49
C LYS A 23 -13.56 -6.48 -4.98
N MET A 24 -12.88 -5.34 -4.77
CA MET A 24 -13.34 -4.05 -5.26
C MET A 24 -13.38 -4.01 -6.79
N MET A 25 -12.38 -4.57 -7.47
CA MET A 25 -12.36 -4.70 -8.93
C MET A 25 -13.52 -5.56 -9.46
N MET A 26 -13.86 -6.67 -8.79
CA MET A 26 -15.02 -7.48 -9.17
C MET A 26 -16.33 -6.71 -9.04
N MET A 27 -16.50 -5.92 -7.97
CA MET A 27 -17.68 -5.06 -7.81
C MET A 27 -17.77 -3.99 -8.89
N MET A 28 -16.66 -3.32 -9.21
CA MET A 28 -16.62 -2.32 -10.29
C MET A 28 -16.94 -2.91 -11.65
N LEU A 29 -16.43 -4.10 -11.96
CA LEU A 29 -16.76 -4.82 -13.20
C LEU A 29 -18.25 -5.18 -13.27
N MET A 30 -18.86 -5.60 -12.16
CA MET A 30 -20.28 -5.87 -12.09
C MET A 30 -21.12 -4.60 -12.39
N ILE A 31 -20.77 -3.47 -11.80
CA ILE A 31 -21.45 -2.19 -12.07
C ILE A 31 -21.29 -1.80 -13.54
N MET A 32 -20.06 -1.89 -14.10
CA MET A 32 -19.81 -1.61 -15.53
C MET A 32 -20.67 -2.47 -16.45
N THR A 33 -20.78 -3.76 -16.18
CA THR A 33 -21.61 -4.67 -17.00
C THR A 33 -23.08 -4.31 -16.93
N ILE A 34 -23.62 -3.95 -15.76
CA ILE A 34 -25.01 -3.51 -15.60
C ILE A 34 -25.26 -2.24 -16.43
N ILE A 35 -24.37 -1.24 -16.33
CA ILE A 35 -24.49 0.02 -17.08
C ILE A 35 -24.45 -0.26 -18.59
N MET A 36 -23.52 -1.09 -19.05
CA MET A 36 -23.41 -1.46 -20.46
C MET A 36 -24.68 -2.15 -20.98
N ILE A 37 -25.27 -3.07 -20.20
CA ILE A 37 -26.53 -3.73 -20.54
C ILE A 37 -27.67 -2.70 -20.62
N MET A 38 -27.74 -1.76 -19.69
CA MET A 38 -28.76 -0.70 -19.72
C MET A 38 -28.63 0.19 -20.94
N ILE A 39 -27.42 0.59 -21.33
CA ILE A 39 -27.16 1.41 -22.53
C ILE A 39 -27.57 0.67 -23.80
N ILE A 40 -27.21 -0.61 -23.93
CA ILE A 40 -27.56 -1.43 -25.09
C ILE A 40 -29.09 -1.63 -25.23
N ASN A 41 -29.77 -1.77 -24.09
CA ASN A 41 -31.23 -1.98 -24.05
C ASN A 41 -32.06 -0.69 -24.23
N GLN A 42 -31.45 0.48 -24.30
CA GLN A 42 -32.14 1.77 -24.53
C GLN A 42 -32.69 1.92 -25.98
N LYS A 43 -33.38 0.92 -26.50
CA LYS A 43 -33.93 0.95 -27.88
C LYS A 43 -35.24 1.73 -28.02
N LYS A 44 -35.89 2.15 -26.94
CA LYS A 44 -37.14 2.95 -26.97
C LYS A 44 -37.15 3.96 -25.81
N ILE A 45 -37.11 5.24 -26.13
CA ILE A 45 -37.39 6.32 -25.18
C ILE A 45 -38.89 6.40 -24.98
N ASN A 46 -39.39 5.92 -23.87
CA ASN A 46 -40.78 6.15 -23.45
C ASN A 46 -40.89 7.54 -22.88
N LYS A 47 -41.39 8.49 -23.65
CA LYS A 47 -41.61 9.87 -23.23
C LYS A 47 -42.67 10.03 -22.11
N SER A 48 -43.47 8.98 -21.81
CA SER A 48 -44.49 8.99 -20.77
C SER A 48 -43.98 8.63 -19.36
N THR A 49 -42.71 8.23 -19.21
CA THR A 49 -42.15 7.86 -17.89
C THR A 49 -41.05 8.86 -17.49
N VAL A 50 -41.38 10.15 -17.47
CA VAL A 50 -40.45 11.24 -17.14
C VAL A 50 -40.08 11.19 -15.64
N GLU A 51 -40.97 10.71 -14.78
CA GLU A 51 -40.73 10.60 -13.33
C GLU A 51 -41.16 9.23 -12.82
N SER A 52 -40.23 8.50 -12.19
CA SER A 52 -40.51 7.24 -11.51
C SER A 52 -39.84 7.21 -10.14
N GLN A 53 -40.61 7.55 -9.11
CA GLN A 53 -40.15 7.60 -7.72
C GLN A 53 -39.53 6.26 -7.25
N LYS A 54 -40.04 5.13 -7.74
CA LYS A 54 -39.47 3.80 -7.43
C LYS A 54 -38.08 3.60 -8.03
N MET A 55 -37.86 4.03 -9.24
CA MET A 55 -36.56 3.94 -9.89
C MET A 55 -35.55 4.88 -9.22
N GLU A 56 -35.97 6.08 -8.86
CA GLU A 56 -35.14 7.07 -8.17
C GLU A 56 -34.66 6.54 -6.81
N THR A 57 -35.54 5.96 -6.02
CA THR A 57 -35.15 5.33 -4.74
C THR A 57 -34.21 4.15 -4.94
N MET A 58 -34.43 3.32 -5.96
CA MET A 58 -33.53 2.19 -6.24
C MET A 58 -32.12 2.62 -6.62
N TRP A 59 -31.95 3.58 -7.53
CA TRP A 59 -30.60 4.01 -7.93
C TRP A 59 -29.89 4.87 -6.89
N THR A 60 -30.62 5.38 -5.89
CA THR A 60 -30.02 6.06 -4.73
C THR A 60 -29.58 5.06 -3.65
N ILE A 61 -30.44 4.11 -3.31
CA ILE A 61 -30.18 3.13 -2.24
C ILE A 61 -29.09 2.13 -2.66
N PHE A 62 -29.11 1.66 -3.91
CA PHE A 62 -28.15 0.65 -4.37
C PHE A 62 -26.69 1.09 -4.28
N PRO A 63 -26.27 2.27 -4.80
CA PRO A 63 -24.88 2.75 -4.64
C PRO A 63 -24.52 3.00 -3.16
N MET A 64 -25.44 3.48 -2.35
CA MET A 64 -25.20 3.68 -0.91
C MET A 64 -24.92 2.35 -0.18
N MET A 65 -25.66 1.29 -0.49
CA MET A 65 -25.39 -0.05 0.04
C MET A 65 -24.02 -0.57 -0.40
N MET A 66 -23.64 -0.35 -1.67
CA MET A 66 -22.34 -0.76 -2.20
C MET A 66 -21.18 -0.05 -1.50
N ILE A 67 -21.29 1.26 -1.28
CA ILE A 67 -20.27 2.06 -0.55
C ILE A 67 -20.16 1.57 0.90
N SER A 68 -21.29 1.35 1.57
CA SER A 68 -21.33 0.83 2.94
C SER A 68 -20.64 -0.54 3.04
N PHE A 69 -20.90 -1.42 2.07
CA PHE A 69 -20.28 -2.74 2.01
C PHE A 69 -18.75 -2.65 1.78
N MET A 70 -18.30 -1.76 0.89
CA MET A 70 -16.88 -1.50 0.65
C MET A 70 -16.19 -0.98 1.92
N SER A 71 -16.80 -0.04 2.62
CA SER A 71 -16.31 0.50 3.89
C SER A 71 -16.19 -0.59 4.95
N PHE A 72 -17.22 -1.42 5.10
CA PHE A 72 -17.19 -2.54 6.04
C PHE A 72 -16.08 -3.54 5.78
N MET A 73 -15.70 -3.75 4.50
CA MET A 73 -14.59 -4.62 4.14
C MET A 73 -13.22 -3.96 4.30
N SER A 74 -13.10 -2.65 4.14
CA SER A 74 -11.82 -1.92 4.18
C SER A 74 -11.38 -1.57 5.61
N ILE A 75 -12.31 -1.24 6.50
CA ILE A 75 -12.02 -0.83 7.88
C ILE A 75 -11.19 -1.88 8.66
N PRO A 76 -11.52 -3.18 8.67
CA PRO A 76 -10.72 -4.18 9.38
C PRO A 76 -9.27 -4.25 8.88
N ILE A 77 -9.04 -4.05 7.58
CA ILE A 77 -7.69 -4.07 7.00
C ILE A 77 -6.91 -2.84 7.45
N LEU A 78 -7.56 -1.68 7.52
CA LEU A 78 -6.96 -0.45 8.06
C LEU A 78 -6.48 -0.66 9.51
N TYR A 79 -7.30 -1.24 10.36
CA TYR A 79 -6.92 -1.54 11.74
C TYR A 79 -5.78 -2.54 11.83
N LEU A 80 -5.79 -3.61 11.01
CA LEU A 80 -4.70 -4.59 10.96
C LEU A 80 -3.37 -3.97 10.52
N ASN A 81 -3.39 -2.98 9.64
CA ASN A 81 -2.19 -2.27 9.19
C ASN A 81 -1.62 -1.34 10.28
N ASN A 82 -2.49 -0.75 11.08
CA ASN A 82 -2.10 0.23 12.12
C ASN A 82 -1.88 -0.40 13.50
N GLU A 83 -2.08 -1.72 13.66
CA GLU A 83 -1.96 -2.39 14.94
C GLU A 83 -0.50 -2.39 15.44
N LEU A 84 -0.23 -1.58 16.46
CA LEU A 84 1.05 -1.50 17.16
C LEU A 84 1.20 -2.72 18.08
N LYS A 85 1.76 -3.81 17.58
CA LYS A 85 2.17 -4.96 18.40
C LYS A 85 3.63 -4.80 18.82
N THR A 86 4.00 -5.36 19.97
CA THR A 86 5.38 -5.31 20.49
C THR A 86 6.40 -5.77 19.43
N PRO A 87 7.29 -4.88 18.96
CA PRO A 87 8.29 -5.23 17.97
C PRO A 87 9.45 -5.98 18.61
N SER A 88 10.09 -6.86 17.86
CA SER A 88 11.32 -7.54 18.29
C SER A 88 12.58 -6.74 17.95
N LEU A 89 12.51 -5.91 16.92
CA LEU A 89 13.64 -5.11 16.42
C LEU A 89 13.14 -3.69 16.10
N THR A 90 13.96 -2.70 16.43
CA THR A 90 13.70 -1.30 16.06
C THR A 90 14.84 -0.77 15.21
N ILE A 91 14.50 -0.23 14.04
CA ILE A 91 15.42 0.37 13.08
C ILE A 91 15.01 1.84 12.90
N LYS A 92 15.95 2.74 13.07
CA LYS A 92 15.78 4.16 12.75
C LYS A 92 16.35 4.42 11.37
N ALA A 93 15.56 4.99 10.48
CA ALA A 93 15.94 5.42 9.14
C ALA A 93 15.95 6.94 9.09
N THR A 94 17.12 7.53 8.94
CA THR A 94 17.30 8.98 8.85
C THR A 94 17.73 9.36 7.45
N SER A 95 16.95 10.20 6.79
CA SER A 95 17.25 10.67 5.44
C SER A 95 18.22 11.85 5.45
N ASN A 96 19.08 11.88 4.45
CA ASN A 96 20.00 12.96 4.14
C ASN A 96 20.05 13.17 2.61
N GLN A 97 20.52 14.29 2.14
CA GLN A 97 20.81 14.56 0.73
C GLN A 97 22.19 13.99 0.39
N TRP A 98 22.37 12.87 -0.32
CA TRP A 98 21.37 11.98 -0.92
C TRP A 98 21.69 10.54 -0.52
N PHE A 99 21.48 10.19 0.72
CA PHE A 99 21.70 8.86 1.27
C PHE A 99 20.77 8.62 2.46
N TRP A 100 20.59 7.35 2.83
CA TRP A 100 19.91 6.96 4.04
C TRP A 100 20.92 6.50 5.09
N ASN A 101 20.73 6.97 6.32
CA ASN A 101 21.42 6.44 7.49
C ASN A 101 20.47 5.51 8.24
N TYR A 102 20.95 4.30 8.54
CA TYR A 102 20.19 3.29 9.27
C TYR A 102 20.88 2.95 10.58
N GLU A 103 20.11 3.00 11.66
CA GLU A 103 20.56 2.67 13.01
C GLU A 103 19.68 1.57 13.62
N TYR A 104 20.29 0.46 14.02
CA TYR A 104 19.65 -0.61 14.78
C TYR A 104 19.69 -0.27 16.24
N MET A 105 18.57 0.17 16.80
CA MET A 105 18.49 0.65 18.20
C MET A 105 18.90 -0.41 19.23
N ASN A 106 18.65 -1.69 18.95
CA ASN A 106 18.97 -2.80 19.87
C ASN A 106 20.48 -3.10 19.94
N THR A 107 21.19 -2.99 18.83
CA THR A 107 22.63 -3.36 18.70
C THR A 107 23.53 -2.16 18.57
N LYS A 108 22.98 -0.95 18.43
CA LYS A 108 23.69 0.31 18.17
C LYS A 108 24.55 0.28 16.89
N VAL A 109 24.27 -0.63 15.97
CA VAL A 109 24.92 -0.67 14.64
C VAL A 109 24.35 0.45 13.81
N ASN A 110 25.23 1.27 13.24
CA ASN A 110 24.89 2.40 12.38
C ASN A 110 25.67 2.31 11.07
N PHE A 111 25.00 2.55 9.93
CA PHE A 111 25.65 2.60 8.62
C PHE A 111 24.86 3.49 7.64
N ASN A 112 25.58 3.99 6.63
CA ASN A 112 25.00 4.74 5.54
C ASN A 112 24.73 3.84 4.34
N SER A 113 23.68 4.15 3.61
CA SER A 113 23.27 3.47 2.38
C SER A 113 23.21 4.48 1.24
N TYR A 114 24.11 4.33 0.29
CA TYR A 114 24.21 5.16 -0.91
C TYR A 114 23.72 4.41 -2.14
N MET A 115 23.20 5.12 -3.13
CA MET A 115 22.87 4.53 -4.43
C MET A 115 24.16 4.09 -5.15
N PHE A 116 24.09 2.95 -5.81
CA PHE A 116 25.26 2.32 -6.43
C PHE A 116 25.28 2.55 -7.94
N TYR A 117 26.26 3.32 -8.45
CA TYR A 117 26.34 3.76 -9.85
C TYR A 117 27.44 3.09 -10.67
N LYS A 118 27.83 1.84 -10.44
CA LYS A 118 29.11 1.32 -10.95
C LYS A 118 29.14 0.58 -12.27
N LYS A 119 28.04 0.07 -12.87
CA LYS A 119 28.14 -0.74 -14.13
C LYS A 119 26.94 -0.59 -15.07
N LYS A 120 27.24 -0.81 -16.39
CA LYS A 120 26.24 -0.95 -17.48
C LYS A 120 25.37 -2.14 -17.23
N PHE A 121 24.28 -2.29 -16.86
CA PHE A 121 23.33 -3.39 -16.51
C PHE A 121 22.96 -3.49 -15.02
N HIS A 122 23.40 -2.57 -14.15
CA HIS A 122 22.87 -2.45 -12.81
C HIS A 122 21.58 -1.64 -12.81
N PHE A 123 20.63 -2.02 -11.94
CA PHE A 123 19.43 -1.24 -11.66
C PHE A 123 19.80 -0.06 -10.74
N ASN A 124 20.46 0.97 -11.30
CA ASN A 124 21.04 2.09 -10.57
C ASN A 124 20.11 2.76 -9.55
N ILE A 125 18.79 2.72 -9.78
CA ILE A 125 17.77 3.33 -8.91
C ILE A 125 17.36 2.39 -7.75
N MET A 126 17.62 1.07 -7.89
CA MET A 126 17.13 0.04 -6.95
C MET A 126 18.27 -0.63 -6.15
N GLU A 127 19.52 -0.35 -6.49
CA GLU A 127 20.68 -0.98 -5.84
C GLU A 127 21.44 0.04 -4.98
N THR A 128 21.72 -0.38 -3.74
CA THR A 128 22.52 0.37 -2.77
C THR A 128 23.73 -0.44 -2.33
N ASP A 129 24.77 0.25 -1.87
CA ASP A 129 25.99 -0.36 -1.32
C ASP A 129 25.69 -1.18 -0.05
N ASN A 130 24.93 -0.61 0.87
CA ASN A 130 24.52 -1.27 2.10
C ASN A 130 23.00 -1.45 2.13
N LYS A 131 22.53 -2.60 2.64
CA LYS A 131 21.13 -2.98 2.71
C LYS A 131 20.70 -3.19 4.16
N ILE A 132 19.44 -2.86 4.44
CA ILE A 132 18.80 -3.19 5.72
C ILE A 132 18.58 -4.69 5.79
N VAL A 133 18.96 -5.31 6.90
CA VAL A 133 18.67 -6.71 7.19
C VAL A 133 17.55 -6.78 8.22
N MET A 134 16.48 -7.49 7.88
CA MET A 134 15.33 -7.69 8.77
C MET A 134 15.10 -9.18 8.99
N PRO A 135 14.74 -9.60 10.20
CA PRO A 135 14.48 -11.01 10.48
C PRO A 135 13.17 -11.46 9.82
N PHE A 136 13.17 -12.70 9.30
CA PHE A 136 12.02 -13.32 8.68
C PHE A 136 10.88 -13.55 9.67
N ASN A 137 9.65 -13.28 9.26
CA ASN A 137 8.41 -13.49 10.02
C ASN A 137 8.38 -12.86 11.42
N THR A 138 9.13 -11.79 11.61
CA THR A 138 9.14 -11.02 12.86
C THR A 138 8.71 -9.59 12.62
N LYS A 139 8.17 -8.95 13.66
CA LYS A 139 7.75 -7.56 13.60
C LYS A 139 8.93 -6.65 13.89
N THR A 140 9.25 -5.80 12.94
CA THR A 140 10.29 -4.78 13.04
C THR A 140 9.63 -3.40 12.99
N THR A 141 9.95 -2.55 13.95
CA THR A 141 9.55 -1.14 13.90
C THR A 141 10.56 -0.35 13.09
N LEU A 142 10.07 0.36 12.09
CA LEU A 142 10.83 1.36 11.35
C LEU A 142 10.42 2.75 11.84
N ILE A 143 11.40 3.53 12.31
CA ILE A 143 11.24 4.94 12.68
C ILE A 143 11.87 5.77 11.57
N SER A 144 11.09 6.56 10.85
CA SER A 144 11.57 7.45 9.79
C SER A 144 11.64 8.89 10.26
N SER A 145 12.74 9.56 9.97
CA SER A 145 12.99 10.99 10.22
C SER A 145 13.91 11.55 9.16
N SER A 146 14.11 12.86 9.15
CA SER A 146 15.05 13.55 8.26
C SER A 146 15.99 14.47 9.04
N MET A 147 17.22 14.64 8.52
CA MET A 147 18.18 15.60 9.05
C MET A 147 18.16 16.94 8.29
N ASP A 148 17.64 16.95 7.08
CA ASP A 148 17.70 18.11 6.19
C ASP A 148 16.30 18.52 5.68
N VAL A 149 15.85 17.98 4.56
CA VAL A 149 14.58 18.28 3.92
C VAL A 149 13.59 17.12 4.04
N ILE A 150 12.40 17.30 3.52
CA ILE A 150 11.37 16.25 3.51
C ILE A 150 11.75 15.18 2.48
N HIS A 151 11.76 13.94 2.92
CA HIS A 151 11.94 12.75 2.08
C HIS A 151 10.80 11.76 2.32
N SER A 152 10.79 10.67 1.56
CA SER A 152 9.83 9.58 1.75
C SER A 152 10.55 8.24 1.64
N TRP A 153 10.36 7.40 2.66
CA TRP A 153 10.83 6.02 2.66
C TRP A 153 9.72 5.09 2.20
N ALA A 154 9.97 4.27 1.19
CA ALA A 154 8.95 3.41 0.60
C ALA A 154 9.44 1.99 0.37
N MET A 155 8.58 1.01 0.65
CA MET A 155 8.74 -0.40 0.31
C MET A 155 7.41 -0.95 -0.20
N PRO A 156 7.12 -0.80 -1.50
CA PRO A 156 5.82 -1.13 -2.09
C PRO A 156 5.41 -2.59 -1.91
N THR A 157 6.38 -3.51 -1.95
CA THR A 157 6.14 -4.96 -1.78
C THR A 157 5.63 -5.34 -0.39
N MET A 158 5.80 -4.45 0.59
CA MET A 158 5.28 -4.60 1.96
C MET A 158 4.11 -3.68 2.26
N ASN A 159 3.59 -2.98 1.25
CA ASN A 159 2.53 -1.98 1.40
C ASN A 159 2.90 -0.89 2.41
N MET A 160 4.11 -0.36 2.29
CA MET A 160 4.61 0.63 3.21
C MET A 160 5.16 1.85 2.49
N LYS A 161 4.74 3.01 2.95
CA LYS A 161 5.30 4.31 2.60
C LYS A 161 5.19 5.22 3.80
N SER A 162 6.27 5.90 4.15
CA SER A 162 6.37 6.77 5.32
C SER A 162 7.16 8.02 4.97
N ASP A 163 6.62 9.17 5.32
CA ASP A 163 7.34 10.41 5.15
C ASP A 163 8.41 10.55 6.23
N ALA A 164 9.59 11.02 5.82
CA ALA A 164 10.70 11.35 6.69
C ALA A 164 10.82 12.88 6.74
N MET A 165 10.39 13.49 7.84
CA MET A 165 10.36 14.94 8.02
C MET A 165 11.34 15.39 9.09
N PRO A 166 11.99 16.56 8.91
CA PRO A 166 12.85 17.14 9.94
C PRO A 166 12.05 17.43 11.23
N GLY A 167 12.62 17.05 12.38
CA GLY A 167 11.99 17.29 13.68
C GLY A 167 10.79 16.42 14.02
N GLN A 168 10.38 15.50 13.12
CA GLN A 168 9.28 14.56 13.34
C GLN A 168 9.76 13.11 13.18
N MET A 169 9.23 12.21 14.02
CA MET A 169 9.47 10.77 13.91
C MET A 169 8.16 10.06 13.56
N ASN A 170 8.13 9.42 12.40
CA ASN A 170 7.03 8.56 11.98
C ASN A 170 7.38 7.10 12.27
N MET A 171 6.45 6.36 12.87
CA MET A 171 6.67 4.97 13.27
C MET A 171 5.76 4.04 12.51
N ASN A 172 6.34 2.99 11.92
CA ASN A 172 5.61 1.97 11.17
C ASN A 172 6.12 0.57 11.53
N ILE A 173 5.25 -0.43 11.43
CA ILE A 173 5.61 -1.82 11.70
C ILE A 173 5.69 -2.60 10.39
N ILE A 174 6.76 -3.33 10.21
CA ILE A 174 7.04 -4.18 9.05
C ILE A 174 7.20 -5.63 9.52
N SER A 175 6.61 -6.56 8.78
CA SER A 175 6.78 -8.01 9.02
C SER A 175 7.02 -8.73 7.69
N PRO A 176 8.29 -9.01 7.33
CA PRO A 176 8.60 -9.72 6.09
C PRO A 176 8.21 -11.19 6.16
N ASN A 177 7.45 -11.66 5.17
CA ASN A 177 6.96 -13.05 5.07
C ASN A 177 7.72 -13.87 4.03
N LYS A 178 8.74 -13.30 3.40
CA LYS A 178 9.59 -13.97 2.42
C LYS A 178 11.05 -13.69 2.69
N ILE A 179 11.87 -14.68 2.41
CA ILE A 179 13.33 -14.58 2.48
C ILE A 179 13.85 -14.13 1.12
N GLY A 180 14.84 -13.23 1.11
CA GLY A 180 15.49 -12.73 -0.10
C GLY A 180 15.61 -11.22 -0.12
N ASN A 181 16.08 -10.66 -1.24
CA ASN A 181 16.12 -9.22 -1.44
C ASN A 181 14.70 -8.71 -1.72
N ILE A 182 14.31 -7.70 -0.98
CA ILE A 182 13.01 -7.02 -1.10
C ILE A 182 13.29 -5.60 -1.60
N ILE A 183 12.59 -5.21 -2.65
CA ILE A 183 12.72 -3.89 -3.30
C ILE A 183 11.38 -3.16 -3.17
#